data_14444b2686a83c63b8b602b98d0ec8d9
#
_entry.id   14444b2686a83c63b8b602b98d0ec8d9
#
_cell.length_a   1.000
_cell.length_b   1.000
_cell.length_c   1.000
_cell.angle_alpha   90.00
_cell.angle_beta   90.00
_cell.angle_gamma   90.00
#
_symmetry.space_group_name_H-M   'P 1'
#
loop_
_entity.id
_entity.type
_entity.pdbx_description
1 polymer ?
#
loop_
_entity_poly.entity_id
_entity_poly.type
_entity_poly.pdbx_seq_one_letter_code
_entity_poly.pdbx_strand_id
1 'polypeptide(L)'
;MKLLRRTAFVAAATLVLAPPAFAQKSADTLRIQFVDAVPNVDMYFNSQRTGLILAHQAWDMLVHRDPATFEIKPALATDWRFAEDNSLDLTIRQGVKFHDGSTLSADDVVYTINMAANPESKVATPSNYAWIDKAEKTGDWTVRIKMKKPTPAALEYLAMVTPIHPKAYRERVGPEEFAKKPIGAGPYKIVKNEQGKEVVFERFDDYWAGSPKGKPAIKTLHVRFVPDLATTMTELLAQRTDWIWNINPDQANDVNRMPHLQAVRQESMRIGYLSIDAAGRSGAGNPLTNQKVRQAIWHAINRQDIADKLVQGGSRVPPAPCFPTQFGCDGDAAVKYPFDPAKAKALLAEAGFPNGFEIELVTYVQPTTWTAAIQNYLQAVGIRPKITQLQVAPAIQKAWRGENPLYHGSWGSYSINDVSAIFPVMYGAGSNDNYSRDPELEKLVADGGASSDPVVRKQAYSAAIKLMTDKAYWLPLFTYVNTYAFSKQLDFKTFPDELPRFYLAKWQ
;
A
#
# COMPACT_ATOMS: atom_id res chain seq x y z
N MET A 1 -52.44 -53.22 63.94
CA MET A 1 -51.81 -53.21 62.62
C MET A 1 -52.07 -51.87 61.95
N LYS A 2 -51.03 -50.99 61.89
CA LYS A 2 -51.13 -49.66 61.30
C LYS A 2 -50.26 -49.65 60.03
N LEU A 3 -50.91 -49.52 58.86
CA LEU A 3 -50.23 -49.30 57.57
C LEU A 3 -49.75 -47.85 57.47
N LEU A 4 -48.44 -47.67 57.31
CA LEU A 4 -47.84 -46.42 56.93
C LEU A 4 -47.83 -46.28 55.40
N ARG A 5 -48.59 -45.31 54.88
CA ARG A 5 -48.44 -44.86 53.48
C ARG A 5 -47.24 -43.91 53.36
N ARG A 6 -46.26 -44.28 52.59
CA ARG A 6 -45.13 -43.37 52.14
C ARG A 6 -45.60 -42.67 50.88
N THR A 7 -45.74 -41.36 50.94
CA THR A 7 -45.93 -40.47 49.81
C THR A 7 -44.52 -40.07 49.30
N ALA A 8 -44.22 -40.47 48.05
CA ALA A 8 -42.96 -40.00 47.36
C ALA A 8 -43.27 -38.72 46.65
N PHE A 9 -42.57 -37.65 47.03
CA PHE A 9 -42.52 -36.38 46.29
C PHE A 9 -41.50 -36.50 45.13
N VAL A 10 -42.01 -36.47 43.88
CA VAL A 10 -41.16 -36.32 42.70
C VAL A 10 -40.96 -34.85 42.44
N ALA A 11 -39.74 -34.35 42.73
CA ALA A 11 -39.30 -33.01 42.37
C ALA A 11 -38.94 -32.99 40.89
N ALA A 12 -39.79 -32.42 40.05
CA ALA A 12 -39.47 -32.15 38.63
C ALA A 12 -38.47 -30.96 38.57
N ALA A 13 -37.20 -31.24 38.31
CA ALA A 13 -36.20 -30.21 38.00
C ALA A 13 -36.42 -29.71 36.57
N THR A 14 -37.04 -28.56 36.41
CA THR A 14 -37.10 -27.83 35.16
C THR A 14 -35.68 -27.27 34.83
N LEU A 15 -34.98 -27.95 33.89
CA LEU A 15 -33.81 -27.36 33.27
C LEU A 15 -34.25 -26.17 32.42
N VAL A 16 -34.00 -24.96 32.93
CA VAL A 16 -34.07 -23.73 32.15
C VAL A 16 -32.85 -23.74 31.24
N LEU A 17 -33.03 -24.16 29.98
CA LEU A 17 -32.05 -23.94 28.91
C LEU A 17 -31.93 -22.41 28.72
N ALA A 18 -30.91 -21.82 29.33
CA ALA A 18 -30.52 -20.45 28.99
C ALA A 18 -30.17 -20.40 27.50
N PRO A 19 -30.77 -19.49 26.70
CA PRO A 19 -30.38 -19.31 25.32
C PRO A 19 -28.92 -19.02 25.28
N PRO A 20 -28.15 -19.50 24.25
CA PRO A 20 -26.74 -19.14 24.12
C PRO A 20 -26.65 -17.61 24.11
N ALA A 21 -25.92 -17.08 25.08
CA ALA A 21 -25.62 -15.65 25.11
C ALA A 21 -24.75 -15.37 23.84
N PHE A 22 -25.42 -14.98 22.76
CA PHE A 22 -24.74 -14.31 21.68
C PHE A 22 -24.03 -13.13 22.35
N ALA A 23 -22.71 -13.15 22.34
CA ALA A 23 -21.91 -12.05 22.89
C ALA A 23 -22.43 -10.77 22.24
N GLN A 24 -23.18 -9.97 23.00
CA GLN A 24 -23.82 -8.77 22.51
C GLN A 24 -22.72 -7.87 21.98
N LYS A 25 -22.76 -7.53 20.71
CA LYS A 25 -21.78 -6.73 20.03
C LYS A 25 -21.66 -5.40 20.79
N SER A 26 -20.47 -5.14 21.38
CA SER A 26 -20.24 -3.88 22.04
C SER A 26 -20.14 -2.79 20.97
N ALA A 27 -21.04 -1.81 20.99
CA ALA A 27 -21.00 -0.65 20.09
C ALA A 27 -19.68 0.18 20.23
N ASP A 28 -18.92 -0.07 21.31
CA ASP A 28 -17.64 0.59 21.58
C ASP A 28 -16.43 -0.11 20.99
N THR A 29 -16.59 -1.30 20.38
CA THR A 29 -15.47 -2.10 19.85
C THR A 29 -15.66 -2.45 18.39
N LEU A 30 -14.62 -2.25 17.59
CA LEU A 30 -14.50 -2.73 16.21
C LEU A 30 -13.50 -3.88 16.16
N ARG A 31 -13.96 -5.09 15.77
CA ARG A 31 -13.15 -6.30 15.62
C ARG A 31 -12.68 -6.41 14.18
N ILE A 32 -11.37 -6.37 13.98
CA ILE A 32 -10.71 -6.29 12.69
C ILE A 32 -9.82 -7.52 12.51
N GLN A 33 -9.82 -8.13 11.33
CA GLN A 33 -8.86 -9.18 11.02
C GLN A 33 -8.08 -8.88 9.74
N PHE A 34 -6.77 -9.13 9.83
CA PHE A 34 -5.85 -9.15 8.69
C PHE A 34 -5.24 -10.55 8.54
N VAL A 35 -5.02 -10.95 7.29
CA VAL A 35 -4.31 -12.21 6.99
C VAL A 35 -2.81 -12.05 7.25
N ASP A 36 -2.26 -10.87 6.91
CA ASP A 36 -0.84 -10.59 7.07
C ASP A 36 -0.53 -10.11 8.50
N ALA A 37 0.23 -10.89 9.25
CA ALA A 37 0.71 -10.52 10.56
C ALA A 37 1.80 -9.45 10.48
N VAL A 38 1.75 -8.46 11.37
CA VAL A 38 2.76 -7.41 11.46
C VAL A 38 3.86 -7.85 12.45
N PRO A 39 5.09 -8.04 11.99
CA PRO A 39 6.18 -8.46 12.87
C PRO A 39 6.64 -7.35 13.83
N ASN A 40 6.44 -6.10 13.45
CA ASN A 40 6.74 -4.93 14.26
C ASN A 40 5.72 -3.82 13.95
N VAL A 41 5.02 -3.30 14.97
CA VAL A 41 4.02 -2.23 14.80
C VAL A 41 4.67 -0.86 14.52
N ASP A 42 5.96 -0.69 14.86
CA ASP A 42 6.73 0.48 14.44
C ASP A 42 7.02 0.37 12.94
N MET A 43 6.35 1.21 12.15
CA MET A 43 6.41 1.14 10.70
C MET A 43 7.80 1.42 10.11
N TYR A 44 8.70 2.06 10.84
CA TYR A 44 10.08 2.21 10.37
C TYR A 44 10.79 0.87 10.22
N PHE A 45 10.36 -0.16 10.96
CA PHE A 45 10.97 -1.50 10.99
C PHE A 45 10.09 -2.58 10.38
N ASN A 46 9.08 -2.20 9.60
CA ASN A 46 8.33 -3.12 8.75
C ASN A 46 7.95 -2.45 7.43
N SER A 47 7.84 -3.24 6.35
CA SER A 47 7.49 -2.77 5.00
C SER A 47 6.07 -3.14 4.58
N GLN A 48 5.28 -3.73 5.48
CA GLN A 48 3.97 -4.27 5.15
C GLN A 48 2.89 -3.19 5.15
N ARG A 49 1.92 -3.34 4.25
CA ARG A 49 0.75 -2.46 4.18
C ARG A 49 -0.03 -2.42 5.49
N THR A 50 -0.23 -3.58 6.13
CA THR A 50 -0.91 -3.68 7.42
C THR A 50 -0.21 -2.84 8.50
N GLY A 51 1.12 -2.86 8.55
CA GLY A 51 1.88 -2.01 9.49
C GLY A 51 1.65 -0.52 9.27
N LEU A 52 1.62 -0.07 8.01
CA LEU A 52 1.30 1.32 7.67
C LEU A 52 -0.13 1.70 8.09
N ILE A 53 -1.12 0.80 7.90
CA ILE A 53 -2.51 1.01 8.32
C ILE A 53 -2.57 1.20 9.84
N LEU A 54 -1.89 0.34 10.62
CA LEU A 54 -1.88 0.43 12.08
C LEU A 54 -1.15 1.69 12.56
N ALA A 55 -0.05 2.07 11.91
CA ALA A 55 0.69 3.29 12.24
C ALA A 55 -0.19 4.54 12.12
N HIS A 56 -1.03 4.64 11.09
CA HIS A 56 -1.95 5.78 10.93
C HIS A 56 -3.04 5.87 12.02
N GLN A 57 -3.28 4.80 12.79
CA GLN A 57 -4.17 4.85 13.96
C GLN A 57 -3.44 5.39 15.20
N ALA A 58 -2.16 5.00 15.41
CA ALA A 58 -1.44 5.29 16.65
C ALA A 58 -0.55 6.54 16.58
N TRP A 59 -0.15 6.97 15.41
CA TRP A 59 0.73 8.12 15.24
C TRP A 59 0.12 9.20 14.35
N ASP A 60 0.51 10.42 14.60
CA ASP A 60 0.33 11.51 13.66
C ASP A 60 1.62 11.76 12.88
N MET A 61 1.42 12.25 11.67
CA MET A 61 2.44 12.67 10.73
C MET A 61 2.61 14.19 10.78
N LEU A 62 3.68 14.72 10.17
CA LEU A 62 3.90 16.17 10.13
C LEU A 62 2.80 16.92 9.38
N VAL A 63 2.35 16.36 8.29
CA VAL A 63 1.22 16.87 7.52
C VAL A 63 0.21 15.76 7.28
N HIS A 64 -1.02 16.13 6.98
CA HIS A 64 -2.10 15.18 6.67
C HIS A 64 -2.42 15.26 5.18
N ARG A 65 -2.53 14.11 4.54
CA ARG A 65 -3.09 14.04 3.20
C ARG A 65 -4.56 13.64 3.28
N ASP A 66 -5.44 14.50 2.78
CA ASP A 66 -6.85 14.18 2.67
C ASP A 66 -7.04 12.95 1.78
N PRO A 67 -7.69 11.87 2.25
CA PRO A 67 -7.75 10.62 1.52
C PRO A 67 -8.65 10.64 0.28
N ALA A 68 -9.55 11.62 0.18
CA ALA A 68 -10.47 11.75 -0.94
C ALA A 68 -9.93 12.68 -2.03
N THR A 69 -9.31 13.80 -1.64
CA THR A 69 -8.82 14.84 -2.56
C THR A 69 -7.32 14.77 -2.82
N PHE A 70 -6.57 14.04 -1.98
CA PHE A 70 -5.10 14.00 -1.93
C PHE A 70 -4.43 15.35 -1.59
N GLU A 71 -5.21 16.32 -1.14
CA GLU A 71 -4.70 17.61 -0.70
C GLU A 71 -3.90 17.48 0.60
N ILE A 72 -2.74 18.13 0.66
CA ILE A 72 -1.92 18.20 1.87
C ILE A 72 -2.46 19.29 2.80
N LYS A 73 -2.75 18.92 4.03
CA LYS A 73 -3.31 19.78 5.09
C LYS A 73 -2.39 19.84 6.30
N PRO A 74 -2.39 20.92 7.08
CA PRO A 74 -1.68 21.00 8.33
C PRO A 74 -2.07 19.86 9.31
N ALA A 75 -1.05 19.31 10.00
CA ALA A 75 -1.25 18.37 11.11
C ALA A 75 -0.29 18.71 12.25
N LEU A 76 0.75 17.91 12.55
CA LEU A 76 1.77 18.28 13.55
C LEU A 76 2.63 19.46 13.09
N ALA A 77 2.81 19.67 11.79
CA ALA A 77 3.27 20.94 11.23
C ALA A 77 2.04 21.78 10.89
N THR A 78 2.05 23.06 11.33
CA THR A 78 0.99 24.05 11.07
C THR A 78 1.23 24.83 9.80
N ASP A 79 2.49 24.94 9.38
CA ASP A 79 2.92 25.65 8.19
C ASP A 79 4.23 25.07 7.68
N TRP A 80 4.53 25.28 6.38
CA TRP A 80 5.76 24.82 5.74
C TRP A 80 6.16 25.70 4.55
N ARG A 81 7.46 25.76 4.30
CA ARG A 81 8.02 26.50 3.17
C ARG A 81 9.23 25.77 2.57
N PHE A 82 9.20 25.51 1.28
CA PHE A 82 10.41 25.11 0.54
C PHE A 82 11.31 26.32 0.34
N ALA A 83 12.57 26.19 0.74
CA ALA A 83 13.59 27.21 0.59
C ALA A 83 14.48 26.94 -0.64
N GLU A 84 15.14 27.99 -1.15
CA GLU A 84 16.00 27.92 -2.35
C GLU A 84 17.22 27.00 -2.18
N ASP A 85 17.67 26.79 -0.94
CA ASP A 85 18.81 25.93 -0.59
C ASP A 85 18.45 24.43 -0.47
N ASN A 86 17.36 24.00 -1.08
CA ASN A 86 16.81 22.65 -0.95
C ASN A 86 16.46 22.26 0.49
N SER A 87 16.01 23.21 1.28
CA SER A 87 15.47 22.93 2.62
C SER A 87 13.96 23.03 2.64
N LEU A 88 13.35 22.33 3.60
CA LEU A 88 11.95 22.42 3.95
C LEU A 88 11.86 22.93 5.40
N ASP A 89 11.40 24.17 5.57
CA ASP A 89 11.12 24.75 6.88
C ASP A 89 9.72 24.37 7.33
N LEU A 90 9.60 23.99 8.60
CA LEU A 90 8.34 23.55 9.21
C LEU A 90 8.11 24.31 10.51
N THR A 91 6.87 24.77 10.74
CA THR A 91 6.41 25.26 12.03
C THR A 91 5.64 24.15 12.76
N ILE A 92 6.09 23.75 13.95
CA ILE A 92 5.53 22.62 14.71
C ILE A 92 4.42 23.09 15.62
N ARG A 93 3.32 22.32 15.65
CA ARG A 93 2.14 22.58 16.49
C ARG A 93 2.47 22.47 17.95
N GLN A 94 2.02 23.46 18.74
CA GLN A 94 2.16 23.48 20.17
C GLN A 94 1.03 22.73 20.88
N GLY A 95 1.29 22.21 22.08
CA GLY A 95 0.30 21.62 22.96
C GLY A 95 -0.18 20.22 22.60
N VAL A 96 0.41 19.58 21.56
CA VAL A 96 0.12 18.17 21.23
C VAL A 96 0.73 17.26 22.30
N LYS A 97 -0.05 16.31 22.80
CA LYS A 97 0.41 15.30 23.75
C LYS A 97 0.65 13.96 23.08
N PHE A 98 1.69 13.28 23.53
CA PHE A 98 1.85 11.85 23.30
C PHE A 98 0.93 11.04 24.23
N HIS A 99 0.78 9.74 23.95
CA HIS A 99 -0.09 8.83 24.70
C HIS A 99 0.29 8.66 26.19
N ASP A 100 1.53 8.97 26.56
CA ASP A 100 2.02 8.97 27.94
C ASP A 100 1.82 10.32 28.66
N GLY A 101 1.23 11.30 27.99
CA GLY A 101 0.98 12.64 28.51
C GLY A 101 2.13 13.63 28.32
N SER A 102 3.30 13.19 27.85
CA SER A 102 4.41 14.09 27.48
C SER A 102 4.03 14.98 26.29
N THR A 103 4.62 16.18 26.21
CA THR A 103 4.32 17.14 25.15
C THR A 103 5.27 16.97 23.97
N LEU A 104 4.72 16.91 22.76
CA LEU A 104 5.49 16.89 21.51
C LEU A 104 6.22 18.21 21.33
N SER A 105 7.46 18.14 20.86
CA SER A 105 8.36 19.26 20.63
C SER A 105 9.07 19.18 19.28
N ALA A 106 9.78 20.24 18.89
CA ALA A 106 10.67 20.23 17.72
C ALA A 106 11.80 19.18 17.85
N ASP A 107 12.23 18.87 19.08
CA ASP A 107 13.27 17.87 19.31
C ASP A 107 12.84 16.45 18.94
N ASP A 108 11.54 16.12 19.12
CA ASP A 108 10.96 14.82 18.73
C ASP A 108 10.94 14.69 17.21
N VAL A 109 10.61 15.78 16.51
CA VAL A 109 10.61 15.83 15.03
C VAL A 109 12.03 15.66 14.49
N VAL A 110 12.99 16.43 14.99
CA VAL A 110 14.41 16.36 14.57
C VAL A 110 14.97 14.95 14.82
N TYR A 111 14.70 14.39 16.02
CA TYR A 111 15.12 13.03 16.35
C TYR A 111 14.56 12.01 15.36
N THR A 112 13.25 12.06 15.12
CA THR A 112 12.57 11.08 14.25
C THR A 112 13.08 11.14 12.81
N ILE A 113 13.20 12.35 12.24
CA ILE A 113 13.67 12.54 10.87
C ILE A 113 15.12 12.05 10.72
N ASN A 114 16.01 12.41 11.65
CA ASN A 114 17.41 11.99 11.62
C ASN A 114 17.56 10.48 11.83
N MET A 115 16.76 9.88 12.71
CA MET A 115 16.72 8.43 12.90
C MET A 115 16.30 7.73 11.59
N ALA A 116 15.23 8.20 10.94
CA ALA A 116 14.75 7.61 9.70
C ALA A 116 15.73 7.74 8.52
N ALA A 117 16.47 8.85 8.45
CA ALA A 117 17.46 9.13 7.40
C ALA A 117 18.82 8.42 7.63
N ASN A 118 19.11 7.97 8.86
CA ASN A 118 20.39 7.34 9.19
C ASN A 118 20.40 5.88 8.74
N PRO A 119 21.32 5.45 7.86
CA PRO A 119 21.46 4.06 7.42
C PRO A 119 21.67 3.05 8.56
N GLU A 120 22.37 3.48 9.63
CA GLU A 120 22.63 2.63 10.81
C GLU A 120 21.35 2.28 11.59
N SER A 121 20.27 3.03 11.40
CA SER A 121 18.98 2.72 12.01
C SER A 121 18.31 1.50 11.38
N LYS A 122 18.77 1.04 10.22
CA LYS A 122 18.28 -0.16 9.50
C LYS A 122 16.77 -0.16 9.30
N VAL A 123 16.20 1.00 8.94
CA VAL A 123 14.78 1.10 8.60
C VAL A 123 14.43 0.17 7.43
N ALA A 124 13.25 -0.44 7.45
CA ALA A 124 12.84 -1.46 6.48
C ALA A 124 12.66 -0.92 5.05
N THR A 125 12.39 0.40 4.91
CA THR A 125 12.15 1.06 3.62
C THR A 125 13.01 2.32 3.49
N PRO A 126 14.35 2.20 3.40
CA PRO A 126 15.25 3.36 3.40
C PRO A 126 15.03 4.30 2.20
N SER A 127 14.51 3.80 1.08
CA SER A 127 14.16 4.62 -0.10
C SER A 127 13.17 5.75 0.22
N ASN A 128 12.28 5.55 1.21
CA ASN A 128 11.32 6.57 1.62
C ASN A 128 11.96 7.79 2.30
N TYR A 129 13.18 7.65 2.80
CA TYR A 129 13.91 8.67 3.57
C TYR A 129 15.24 9.07 2.90
N ALA A 130 15.61 8.43 1.79
CA ALA A 130 16.90 8.63 1.10
C ALA A 130 17.10 10.07 0.59
N TRP A 131 16.02 10.82 0.43
CA TRP A 131 16.03 12.22 0.02
C TRP A 131 16.48 13.18 1.12
N ILE A 132 16.40 12.76 2.40
CA ILE A 132 16.75 13.56 3.57
C ILE A 132 18.27 13.54 3.75
N ASP A 133 18.88 14.71 3.93
CA ASP A 133 20.24 14.85 4.41
C ASP A 133 20.25 14.85 5.94
N LYS A 134 19.60 15.84 6.53
CA LYS A 134 19.41 15.94 8.00
C LYS A 134 18.23 16.84 8.36
N ALA A 135 17.76 16.73 9.60
CA ALA A 135 16.88 17.71 10.22
C ALA A 135 17.61 18.45 11.36
N GLU A 136 17.31 19.74 11.51
CA GLU A 136 17.86 20.58 12.57
C GLU A 136 16.79 21.50 13.17
N LYS A 137 16.87 21.75 14.45
CA LYS A 137 16.03 22.70 15.17
C LYS A 137 16.50 24.11 14.86
N THR A 138 15.61 24.97 14.39
CA THR A 138 15.91 26.38 14.06
C THR A 138 15.29 27.36 15.04
N GLY A 139 14.43 26.88 15.93
CA GLY A 139 13.79 27.61 17.00
C GLY A 139 12.98 26.65 17.89
N ASP A 140 12.32 27.13 18.93
CA ASP A 140 11.61 26.25 19.88
C ASP A 140 10.52 25.39 19.21
N TRP A 141 9.90 25.93 18.16
CA TRP A 141 8.82 25.27 17.40
C TRP A 141 9.07 25.25 15.91
N THR A 142 10.33 25.41 15.48
CA THR A 142 10.68 25.40 14.06
C THR A 142 11.76 24.37 13.77
N VAL A 143 11.57 23.63 12.68
CA VAL A 143 12.48 22.58 12.22
C VAL A 143 12.78 22.82 10.74
N ARG A 144 14.04 22.65 10.37
CA ARG A 144 14.51 22.64 8.99
C ARG A 144 14.93 21.24 8.61
N ILE A 145 14.36 20.70 7.54
CA ILE A 145 14.79 19.45 6.90
C ILE A 145 15.63 19.83 5.69
N LYS A 146 16.93 19.52 5.71
CA LYS A 146 17.81 19.64 4.55
C LYS A 146 17.65 18.43 3.66
N MET A 147 17.47 18.68 2.37
CA MET A 147 17.31 17.63 1.37
C MET A 147 18.60 17.48 0.56
N LYS A 148 19.02 16.26 0.24
CA LYS A 148 20.21 15.98 -0.59
C LYS A 148 20.06 16.52 -2.02
N LYS A 149 18.83 16.66 -2.48
CA LYS A 149 18.44 17.22 -3.78
C LYS A 149 17.00 17.74 -3.67
N PRO A 150 16.53 18.60 -4.58
CA PRO A 150 15.12 18.99 -4.62
C PRO A 150 14.22 17.77 -4.57
N THR A 151 13.27 17.76 -3.64
CA THR A 151 12.32 16.66 -3.47
C THR A 151 10.92 17.22 -3.33
N PRO A 152 10.26 17.59 -4.44
CA PRO A 152 8.93 18.20 -4.41
C PRO A 152 7.85 17.34 -3.74
N ALA A 153 8.03 16.02 -3.77
CA ALA A 153 7.14 15.06 -3.11
C ALA A 153 7.43 14.90 -1.59
N ALA A 154 8.31 15.71 -0.99
CA ALA A 154 8.66 15.60 0.42
C ALA A 154 7.45 15.58 1.34
N LEU A 155 6.44 16.44 1.09
CA LEU A 155 5.21 16.50 1.89
C LEU A 155 4.40 15.21 1.80
N GLU A 156 4.39 14.52 0.67
CA GLU A 156 3.75 13.21 0.52
C GLU A 156 4.42 12.16 1.44
N TYR A 157 5.76 12.11 1.46
CA TYR A 157 6.48 11.21 2.37
C TYR A 157 6.24 11.58 3.83
N LEU A 158 6.22 12.87 4.17
CA LEU A 158 5.93 13.36 5.52
C LEU A 158 4.48 13.12 5.95
N ALA A 159 3.54 12.98 5.02
CA ALA A 159 2.13 12.66 5.27
C ALA A 159 1.86 11.16 5.43
N MET A 160 2.64 10.33 4.73
CA MET A 160 2.28 8.91 4.58
C MET A 160 3.15 7.96 5.39
N VAL A 161 4.45 8.22 5.46
CA VAL A 161 5.41 7.23 5.96
C VAL A 161 6.35 7.76 7.06
N THR A 162 6.02 8.93 7.66
CA THR A 162 6.90 9.58 8.66
C THR A 162 6.17 9.87 9.98
N PRO A 163 5.79 8.81 10.75
CA PRO A 163 5.18 8.97 12.07
C PRO A 163 6.17 9.56 13.07
N ILE A 164 5.76 10.55 13.86
CA ILE A 164 6.65 11.21 14.83
C ILE A 164 6.68 10.43 16.13
N HIS A 165 7.89 10.14 16.60
CA HIS A 165 8.17 9.38 17.82
C HIS A 165 8.57 10.30 18.98
N PRO A 166 8.20 9.97 20.24
CA PRO A 166 8.66 10.68 21.42
C PRO A 166 10.12 10.35 21.70
N LYS A 167 11.03 11.31 21.45
CA LYS A 167 12.47 11.17 21.59
C LYS A 167 12.88 10.60 22.95
N ALA A 168 12.48 11.28 24.02
CA ALA A 168 12.91 10.93 25.38
C ALA A 168 12.50 9.49 25.78
N TYR A 169 11.30 9.07 25.39
CA TYR A 169 10.85 7.70 25.67
C TYR A 169 11.63 6.69 24.85
N ARG A 170 11.76 6.93 23.54
CA ARG A 170 12.42 5.99 22.62
C ARG A 170 13.92 5.82 22.92
N GLU A 171 14.63 6.90 23.24
CA GLU A 171 16.03 6.83 23.69
C GLU A 171 16.19 6.06 25.00
N ARG A 172 15.26 6.24 25.94
CA ARG A 172 15.29 5.55 27.23
C ARG A 172 15.07 4.04 27.12
N VAL A 173 14.10 3.61 26.28
CA VAL A 173 13.70 2.19 26.23
C VAL A 173 14.41 1.42 25.11
N GLY A 174 14.89 2.11 24.09
CA GLY A 174 15.47 1.50 22.91
C GLY A 174 14.44 0.96 21.92
N PRO A 175 14.88 0.58 20.69
CA PRO A 175 13.97 0.20 19.61
C PRO A 175 13.17 -1.07 19.89
N GLU A 176 13.77 -2.07 20.53
CA GLU A 176 13.11 -3.37 20.80
C GLU A 176 11.95 -3.22 21.81
N GLU A 177 12.18 -2.50 22.90
CA GLU A 177 11.14 -2.29 23.91
C GLU A 177 10.08 -1.30 23.40
N PHE A 178 10.48 -0.29 22.61
CA PHE A 178 9.53 0.59 21.94
C PHE A 178 8.58 -0.20 21.02
N ALA A 179 9.09 -1.19 20.28
CA ALA A 179 8.27 -2.04 19.43
C ALA A 179 7.22 -2.85 20.21
N LYS A 180 7.49 -3.19 21.47
CA LYS A 180 6.54 -3.90 22.34
C LYS A 180 5.52 -2.96 22.96
N LYS A 181 5.96 -1.76 23.38
CA LYS A 181 5.13 -0.74 24.04
C LYS A 181 5.27 0.61 23.33
N PRO A 182 4.74 0.71 22.10
CA PRO A 182 4.89 1.93 21.32
C PRO A 182 4.02 3.05 21.87
N ILE A 183 4.55 4.28 21.78
CA ILE A 183 3.86 5.51 22.12
C ILE A 183 3.82 6.40 20.89
N GLY A 184 2.67 6.98 20.60
CA GLY A 184 2.46 7.95 19.53
C GLY A 184 1.67 9.15 19.99
N ALA A 185 1.32 10.03 19.05
CA ALA A 185 0.45 11.19 19.27
C ALA A 185 -0.84 11.09 18.42
N GLY A 186 -1.17 9.91 17.92
CA GLY A 186 -2.33 9.67 17.09
C GLY A 186 -3.64 9.50 17.87
N PRO A 187 -4.77 9.31 17.14
CA PRO A 187 -6.10 9.26 17.75
C PRO A 187 -6.36 8.01 18.60
N TYR A 188 -5.55 6.97 18.48
CA TYR A 188 -5.61 5.75 19.27
C TYR A 188 -4.26 5.44 19.90
N LYS A 189 -4.27 4.98 21.15
CA LYS A 189 -3.10 4.43 21.86
C LYS A 189 -3.12 2.91 21.83
N ILE A 190 -1.96 2.29 21.65
CA ILE A 190 -1.81 0.82 21.71
C ILE A 190 -1.75 0.42 23.18
N VAL A 191 -2.72 -0.39 23.63
CA VAL A 191 -2.81 -0.88 25.01
C VAL A 191 -2.40 -2.34 25.16
N LYS A 192 -2.44 -3.09 24.05
CA LYS A 192 -1.94 -4.47 23.97
C LYS A 192 -1.27 -4.69 22.63
N ASN A 193 -0.10 -5.31 22.63
CA ASN A 193 0.62 -5.70 21.42
C ASN A 193 1.25 -7.07 21.63
N GLU A 194 0.57 -8.12 21.15
CA GLU A 194 1.10 -9.47 21.05
C GLU A 194 1.58 -9.69 19.60
N GLN A 195 2.88 -9.56 19.42
CA GLN A 195 3.52 -9.59 18.11
C GLN A 195 3.08 -10.80 17.27
N GLY A 196 2.62 -10.56 16.06
CA GLY A 196 2.14 -11.59 15.13
C GLY A 196 0.79 -12.20 15.47
N LYS A 197 0.12 -11.79 16.56
CA LYS A 197 -1.18 -12.32 16.98
C LYS A 197 -2.28 -11.27 17.01
N GLU A 198 -2.10 -10.22 17.81
CA GLU A 198 -3.10 -9.16 17.94
C GLU A 198 -2.51 -7.84 18.43
N VAL A 199 -3.21 -6.77 18.08
CA VAL A 199 -2.98 -5.42 18.60
C VAL A 199 -4.31 -4.83 19.04
N VAL A 200 -4.37 -4.31 20.28
CA VAL A 200 -5.56 -3.63 20.79
C VAL A 200 -5.26 -2.15 20.94
N PHE A 201 -6.12 -1.34 20.35
CA PHE A 201 -6.05 0.10 20.43
C PHE A 201 -7.23 0.62 21.26
N GLU A 202 -6.96 1.64 22.07
CA GLU A 202 -7.99 2.43 22.75
C GLU A 202 -7.95 3.87 22.26
N ARG A 203 -9.13 4.48 22.10
CA ARG A 203 -9.24 5.90 21.76
C ARG A 203 -8.46 6.74 22.76
N PHE A 204 -7.65 7.66 22.25
CA PHE A 204 -6.93 8.62 23.04
C PHE A 204 -7.85 9.83 23.34
N ASP A 205 -8.42 9.89 24.54
CA ASP A 205 -9.40 10.92 24.88
C ASP A 205 -8.81 12.34 24.94
N ASP A 206 -7.50 12.46 25.25
CA ASP A 206 -6.73 13.72 25.21
C ASP A 206 -6.16 14.05 23.80
N TYR A 207 -6.66 13.38 22.77
CA TYR A 207 -6.24 13.66 21.39
C TYR A 207 -6.52 15.13 21.04
N TRP A 208 -5.54 15.80 20.44
CA TRP A 208 -5.58 17.23 20.20
C TRP A 208 -6.73 17.67 19.30
N ALA A 209 -7.40 18.77 19.72
CA ALA A 209 -8.54 19.33 19.01
C ALA A 209 -8.11 19.99 17.68
N GLY A 210 -8.95 19.85 16.65
CA GLY A 210 -8.68 20.40 15.33
C GLY A 210 -7.78 19.52 14.45
N SER A 211 -7.47 18.30 14.89
CA SER A 211 -6.81 17.32 14.02
C SER A 211 -7.67 17.02 12.78
N PRO A 212 -7.06 16.97 11.58
CA PRO A 212 -7.79 16.55 10.38
C PRO A 212 -8.31 15.11 10.44
N LYS A 213 -7.77 14.26 11.34
CA LYS A 213 -8.30 12.92 11.60
C LYS A 213 -9.57 12.93 12.44
N GLY A 214 -9.81 13.99 13.22
CA GLY A 214 -10.92 14.09 14.17
C GLY A 214 -10.79 13.13 15.36
N LYS A 215 -11.69 13.27 16.32
CA LYS A 215 -11.77 12.33 17.47
C LYS A 215 -12.56 11.08 17.04
N PRO A 216 -12.01 9.85 17.19
CA PRO A 216 -12.71 8.64 16.80
C PRO A 216 -14.01 8.41 17.56
N ALA A 217 -15.03 7.90 16.88
CA ALA A 217 -16.30 7.52 17.52
C ALA A 217 -16.17 6.20 18.29
N ILE A 218 -15.45 5.22 17.73
CA ILE A 218 -15.26 3.88 18.31
C ILE A 218 -14.18 3.96 19.41
N LYS A 219 -14.44 3.35 20.57
CA LYS A 219 -13.50 3.37 21.69
C LYS A 219 -12.34 2.40 21.51
N THR A 220 -12.62 1.18 21.06
CA THR A 220 -11.64 0.10 20.99
C THR A 220 -11.54 -0.47 19.57
N LEU A 221 -10.32 -0.59 19.05
CA LEU A 221 -10.03 -1.40 17.85
C LEU A 221 -9.32 -2.67 18.31
N HIS A 222 -9.93 -3.82 18.08
CA HIS A 222 -9.32 -5.12 18.34
C HIS A 222 -8.87 -5.73 17.01
N VAL A 223 -7.59 -5.65 16.72
CA VAL A 223 -6.97 -6.15 15.50
C VAL A 223 -6.35 -7.51 15.76
N ARG A 224 -6.77 -8.54 15.02
CA ARG A 224 -6.21 -9.90 15.08
C ARG A 224 -5.58 -10.26 13.75
N PHE A 225 -4.48 -11.02 13.79
CA PHE A 225 -3.83 -11.56 12.61
C PHE A 225 -4.20 -13.03 12.46
N VAL A 226 -4.94 -13.36 11.40
CA VAL A 226 -5.43 -14.70 11.11
C VAL A 226 -4.96 -15.11 9.72
N PRO A 227 -3.89 -15.91 9.58
CA PRO A 227 -3.22 -16.18 8.30
C PRO A 227 -4.07 -16.94 7.27
N ASP A 228 -5.22 -17.48 7.67
CA ASP A 228 -6.13 -18.21 6.79
C ASP A 228 -7.37 -17.39 6.44
N LEU A 229 -7.54 -17.05 5.17
CA LEU A 229 -8.68 -16.28 4.67
C LEU A 229 -10.02 -17.02 4.85
N ALA A 230 -10.04 -18.35 4.76
CA ALA A 230 -11.25 -19.12 4.96
C ALA A 230 -11.76 -19.04 6.42
N THR A 231 -10.82 -19.03 7.36
CA THR A 231 -11.11 -18.79 8.78
C THR A 231 -11.64 -17.37 9.01
N THR A 232 -11.01 -16.33 8.42
CA THR A 232 -11.49 -14.95 8.56
C THR A 232 -12.89 -14.78 7.98
N MET A 233 -13.18 -15.39 6.84
CA MET A 233 -14.54 -15.42 6.25
C MET A 233 -15.55 -16.10 7.16
N THR A 234 -15.20 -17.25 7.73
CA THR A 234 -16.08 -17.98 8.65
C THR A 234 -16.38 -17.15 9.91
N GLU A 235 -15.40 -16.46 10.46
CA GLU A 235 -15.58 -15.58 11.62
C GLU A 235 -16.43 -14.35 11.29
N LEU A 236 -16.32 -13.79 10.07
CA LEU A 236 -17.16 -12.69 9.61
C LEU A 236 -18.64 -13.16 9.49
N LEU A 237 -18.88 -14.29 8.84
CA LEU A 237 -20.21 -14.86 8.67
C LEU A 237 -20.85 -15.20 10.03
N ALA A 238 -20.07 -15.66 10.98
CA ALA A 238 -20.48 -15.94 12.36
C ALA A 238 -20.56 -14.69 13.26
N GLN A 239 -20.32 -13.49 12.73
CA GLN A 239 -20.30 -12.20 13.45
C GLN A 239 -19.30 -12.16 14.62
N ARG A 240 -18.20 -12.93 14.54
CA ARG A 240 -17.10 -12.90 15.51
C ARG A 240 -16.03 -11.84 15.16
N THR A 241 -16.02 -11.39 13.91
CA THR A 241 -15.30 -10.21 13.44
C THR A 241 -16.24 -9.27 12.70
N ASP A 242 -15.90 -7.99 12.63
CA ASP A 242 -16.74 -6.94 12.05
C ASP A 242 -16.24 -6.45 10.70
N TRP A 243 -14.94 -6.66 10.42
CA TRP A 243 -14.29 -6.15 9.23
C TRP A 243 -13.12 -7.06 8.81
N ILE A 244 -13.07 -7.37 7.51
CA ILE A 244 -11.97 -8.06 6.82
C ILE A 244 -11.74 -7.43 5.45
N TRP A 245 -10.63 -7.75 4.80
CA TRP A 245 -10.36 -7.28 3.44
C TRP A 245 -9.72 -8.33 2.54
N ASN A 246 -9.49 -7.95 1.26
CA ASN A 246 -8.82 -8.76 0.23
C ASN A 246 -9.54 -10.10 -0.05
N ILE A 247 -10.86 -10.12 0.13
CA ILE A 247 -11.69 -11.24 -0.33
C ILE A 247 -11.82 -11.20 -1.86
N ASN A 248 -11.99 -12.36 -2.47
CA ASN A 248 -12.14 -12.46 -3.92
C ASN A 248 -13.54 -12.00 -4.40
N PRO A 249 -13.73 -11.78 -5.72
CA PRO A 249 -15.01 -11.30 -6.26
C PRO A 249 -16.22 -12.20 -5.94
N ASP A 250 -16.06 -13.52 -5.95
CA ASP A 250 -17.16 -14.45 -5.66
C ASP A 250 -17.54 -14.39 -4.19
N GLN A 251 -16.55 -14.37 -3.29
CA GLN A 251 -16.77 -14.16 -1.85
C GLN A 251 -17.48 -12.82 -1.57
N ALA A 252 -17.13 -11.75 -2.31
CA ALA A 252 -17.81 -10.47 -2.16
C ALA A 252 -19.28 -10.53 -2.59
N ASN A 253 -19.59 -11.27 -3.65
CA ASN A 253 -20.95 -11.50 -4.09
C ASN A 253 -21.75 -12.28 -3.03
N ASP A 254 -21.15 -13.30 -2.42
CA ASP A 254 -21.77 -14.08 -1.35
C ASP A 254 -22.03 -13.25 -0.09
N VAL A 255 -21.05 -12.43 0.33
CA VAL A 255 -21.20 -11.48 1.45
C VAL A 255 -22.36 -10.53 1.20
N ASN A 256 -22.52 -10.00 -0.02
CA ASN A 256 -23.57 -9.03 -0.35
C ASN A 256 -25.00 -9.67 -0.34
N ARG A 257 -25.11 -11.00 -0.38
CA ARG A 257 -26.39 -11.70 -0.19
C ARG A 257 -26.80 -11.80 1.28
N MET A 258 -25.85 -11.58 2.22
CA MET A 258 -26.15 -11.65 3.65
C MET A 258 -26.85 -10.37 4.14
N PRO A 259 -27.95 -10.48 4.94
CA PRO A 259 -28.72 -9.30 5.34
C PRO A 259 -27.94 -8.34 6.25
N HIS A 260 -26.96 -8.82 7.01
CA HIS A 260 -26.20 -8.06 8.01
C HIS A 260 -24.77 -7.68 7.58
N LEU A 261 -24.33 -8.11 6.41
CA LEU A 261 -22.99 -7.85 5.87
C LEU A 261 -23.04 -7.07 4.56
N GLN A 262 -21.95 -6.43 4.22
CA GLN A 262 -21.72 -5.82 2.92
C GLN A 262 -20.27 -6.01 2.50
N ALA A 263 -20.05 -6.09 1.20
CA ALA A 263 -18.74 -6.02 0.57
C ALA A 263 -18.67 -4.80 -0.34
N VAL A 264 -17.60 -4.01 -0.18
CA VAL A 264 -17.32 -2.82 -0.98
C VAL A 264 -16.01 -3.05 -1.73
N ARG A 265 -16.03 -2.76 -3.03
CA ARG A 265 -14.86 -2.83 -3.91
C ARG A 265 -14.36 -1.42 -4.16
N GLN A 266 -13.05 -1.22 -4.00
CA GLN A 266 -12.39 0.06 -4.20
C GLN A 266 -11.17 -0.13 -5.09
N GLU A 267 -11.15 0.56 -6.23
CA GLU A 267 -9.93 0.69 -7.03
C GLU A 267 -8.81 1.28 -6.18
N SER A 268 -7.61 0.75 -6.31
CA SER A 268 -6.45 1.20 -5.54
C SER A 268 -5.36 1.78 -6.43
N MET A 269 -4.48 2.59 -5.82
CA MET A 269 -3.31 3.17 -6.49
C MET A 269 -2.28 2.12 -6.91
N ARG A 270 -2.53 0.84 -6.61
CA ARG A 270 -1.67 -0.25 -7.04
C ARG A 270 -1.97 -0.63 -8.49
N ILE A 271 -0.93 -0.78 -9.29
CA ILE A 271 -1.00 -1.22 -10.68
C ILE A 271 -0.29 -2.55 -10.86
N GLY A 272 -0.91 -3.45 -11.61
CA GLY A 272 -0.27 -4.65 -12.13
C GLY A 272 0.50 -4.32 -13.41
N TYR A 273 1.66 -4.93 -13.58
CA TYR A 273 2.51 -4.64 -14.71
C TYR A 273 3.27 -5.85 -15.22
N LEU A 274 3.69 -5.76 -16.49
CA LEU A 274 4.66 -6.65 -17.09
C LEU A 274 5.93 -5.85 -17.41
N SER A 275 7.01 -6.07 -16.65
CA SER A 275 8.34 -5.54 -16.95
C SER A 275 8.99 -6.40 -18.03
N ILE A 276 9.66 -5.75 -18.97
CA ILE A 276 10.23 -6.38 -20.19
C ILE A 276 11.72 -6.05 -20.24
N ASP A 277 12.57 -7.05 -20.32
CA ASP A 277 14.02 -6.87 -20.32
C ASP A 277 14.54 -6.33 -21.66
N ALA A 278 14.39 -5.04 -21.86
CA ALA A 278 14.86 -4.35 -23.04
C ALA A 278 16.38 -4.17 -23.08
N ALA A 279 17.04 -4.16 -21.91
CA ALA A 279 18.48 -4.02 -21.81
C ALA A 279 19.28 -5.32 -21.98
N GLY A 280 18.59 -6.47 -22.06
CA GLY A 280 19.25 -7.79 -22.20
C GLY A 280 19.98 -8.25 -20.94
N ARG A 281 19.53 -7.82 -19.76
CA ARG A 281 20.13 -8.18 -18.47
C ARG A 281 20.03 -9.68 -18.17
N SER A 282 18.94 -10.31 -18.63
CA SER A 282 18.64 -11.72 -18.38
C SER A 282 19.46 -12.70 -19.24
N GLY A 283 20.32 -12.20 -20.13
CA GLY A 283 21.24 -13.02 -20.91
C GLY A 283 21.35 -12.67 -22.38
N ALA A 284 22.38 -13.23 -23.01
CA ALA A 284 22.64 -13.02 -24.43
C ALA A 284 21.53 -13.67 -25.29
N GLY A 285 21.22 -13.03 -26.44
CA GLY A 285 20.20 -13.52 -27.36
C GLY A 285 18.75 -13.31 -26.90
N ASN A 286 18.52 -12.51 -25.85
CA ASN A 286 17.18 -12.16 -25.38
C ASN A 286 16.38 -11.43 -26.48
N PRO A 287 15.29 -12.02 -27.01
CA PRO A 287 14.50 -11.41 -28.08
C PRO A 287 13.83 -10.10 -27.67
N LEU A 288 13.67 -9.84 -26.36
CA LEU A 288 13.02 -8.64 -25.81
C LEU A 288 13.85 -7.37 -25.99
N THR A 289 15.14 -7.47 -26.35
CA THR A 289 15.98 -6.32 -26.72
C THR A 289 15.49 -5.65 -28.02
N ASN A 290 14.76 -6.38 -28.86
CA ASN A 290 14.14 -5.85 -30.08
C ASN A 290 12.83 -5.11 -29.74
N GLN A 291 12.75 -3.83 -30.10
CA GLN A 291 11.56 -3.00 -29.84
C GLN A 291 10.28 -3.57 -30.47
N LYS A 292 10.34 -4.13 -31.69
CA LYS A 292 9.16 -4.72 -32.34
C LYS A 292 8.61 -5.91 -31.55
N VAL A 293 9.46 -6.70 -30.93
CA VAL A 293 9.04 -7.80 -30.04
C VAL A 293 8.31 -7.26 -28.82
N ARG A 294 8.80 -6.19 -28.20
CA ARG A 294 8.12 -5.55 -27.06
C ARG A 294 6.77 -4.96 -27.47
N GLN A 295 6.72 -4.27 -28.61
CA GLN A 295 5.45 -3.76 -29.18
C GLN A 295 4.46 -4.88 -29.50
N ALA A 296 4.95 -6.02 -30.00
CA ALA A 296 4.12 -7.21 -30.22
C ALA A 296 3.49 -7.72 -28.92
N ILE A 297 4.25 -7.77 -27.82
CA ILE A 297 3.74 -8.14 -26.50
C ILE A 297 2.63 -7.18 -26.05
N TRP A 298 2.78 -5.87 -26.27
CA TRP A 298 1.78 -4.88 -25.91
C TRP A 298 0.48 -5.04 -26.71
N HIS A 299 0.56 -5.36 -28.02
CA HIS A 299 -0.61 -5.65 -28.86
C HIS A 299 -1.23 -7.02 -28.58
N ALA A 300 -0.46 -7.99 -28.07
CA ALA A 300 -0.91 -9.35 -27.87
C ALA A 300 -1.86 -9.52 -26.67
N ILE A 301 -1.78 -8.68 -25.65
CA ILE A 301 -2.50 -8.87 -24.37
C ILE A 301 -3.75 -8.01 -24.32
N ASN A 302 -4.93 -8.65 -24.24
CA ASN A 302 -6.19 -7.95 -23.98
C ASN A 302 -6.29 -7.55 -22.50
N ARG A 303 -5.69 -6.40 -22.16
CA ARG A 303 -5.66 -5.87 -20.80
C ARG A 303 -7.05 -5.55 -20.26
N GLN A 304 -7.94 -5.05 -21.13
CA GLN A 304 -9.32 -4.72 -20.73
C GLN A 304 -10.09 -5.98 -20.33
N ASP A 305 -9.90 -7.08 -21.06
CA ASP A 305 -10.54 -8.36 -20.72
C ASP A 305 -10.07 -8.91 -19.37
N ILE A 306 -8.77 -8.76 -19.06
CA ILE A 306 -8.22 -9.13 -17.75
C ILE A 306 -8.84 -8.24 -16.65
N ALA A 307 -8.88 -6.92 -16.85
CA ALA A 307 -9.45 -5.99 -15.88
C ALA A 307 -10.94 -6.28 -15.61
N ASP A 308 -11.73 -6.47 -16.66
CA ASP A 308 -13.20 -6.63 -16.56
C ASP A 308 -13.61 -8.01 -16.03
N LYS A 309 -12.93 -9.07 -16.45
CA LYS A 309 -13.38 -10.46 -16.19
C LYS A 309 -12.65 -11.12 -15.03
N LEU A 310 -11.38 -10.76 -14.78
CA LEU A 310 -10.55 -11.43 -13.77
C LEU A 310 -10.32 -10.56 -12.54
N VAL A 311 -9.96 -9.29 -12.72
CA VAL A 311 -9.77 -8.37 -11.58
C VAL A 311 -11.12 -7.87 -11.07
N GLN A 312 -11.97 -7.41 -11.98
CA GLN A 312 -13.34 -6.90 -11.72
C GLN A 312 -13.36 -5.65 -10.81
N GLY A 313 -14.54 -5.33 -10.24
CA GLY A 313 -14.69 -4.33 -9.18
C GLY A 313 -14.37 -2.89 -9.55
N GLY A 314 -14.37 -2.53 -10.85
CA GLY A 314 -14.01 -1.20 -11.34
C GLY A 314 -12.52 -1.04 -11.64
N SER A 315 -11.78 -2.15 -11.76
CA SER A 315 -10.41 -2.13 -12.30
C SER A 315 -10.37 -1.48 -13.68
N ARG A 316 -9.34 -0.69 -13.94
CA ARG A 316 -9.12 -0.01 -15.22
C ARG A 316 -7.77 -0.38 -15.80
N VAL A 317 -7.63 -0.24 -17.11
CA VAL A 317 -6.33 -0.30 -17.77
C VAL A 317 -5.68 1.09 -17.72
N PRO A 318 -4.60 1.30 -16.93
CA PRO A 318 -3.92 2.59 -16.93
C PRO A 318 -3.31 2.87 -18.32
N PRO A 319 -3.46 4.08 -18.87
CA PRO A 319 -2.87 4.42 -20.16
C PRO A 319 -1.34 4.56 -20.08
N ALA A 320 -0.81 4.92 -18.92
CA ALA A 320 0.61 5.13 -18.64
C ALA A 320 1.06 4.23 -17.48
N PRO A 321 2.39 4.00 -17.29
CA PRO A 321 2.94 3.19 -16.19
C PRO A 321 2.87 3.88 -14.82
N CYS A 322 1.73 4.46 -14.48
CA CYS A 322 1.45 5.17 -13.22
C CYS A 322 -0.05 5.14 -12.92
N PHE A 323 -0.42 5.42 -11.68
CA PHE A 323 -1.82 5.55 -11.33
C PHE A 323 -2.33 6.95 -11.75
N PRO A 324 -3.49 7.06 -12.41
CA PRO A 324 -3.92 8.29 -13.09
C PRO A 324 -4.01 9.55 -12.21
N THR A 325 -4.20 9.42 -10.88
CA THR A 325 -4.26 10.57 -9.97
C THR A 325 -2.89 11.06 -9.51
N GLN A 326 -1.82 10.27 -9.71
CA GLN A 326 -0.49 10.66 -9.29
C GLN A 326 -0.03 11.91 -10.04
N PHE A 327 0.55 12.85 -9.32
CA PHE A 327 1.17 14.02 -9.95
C PHE A 327 2.20 13.57 -10.99
N GLY A 328 2.12 14.12 -12.19
CA GLY A 328 2.99 13.79 -13.30
C GLY A 328 2.59 12.55 -14.11
N CYS A 329 1.50 11.88 -13.76
CA CYS A 329 0.95 10.78 -14.57
C CYS A 329 0.11 11.33 -15.73
N ASP A 330 0.75 11.56 -16.88
CA ASP A 330 0.11 12.06 -18.08
C ASP A 330 -0.27 10.90 -19.02
N GLY A 331 -1.52 10.44 -18.88
CA GLY A 331 -2.04 9.36 -19.73
C GLY A 331 -2.21 9.73 -21.21
N ASP A 332 -2.32 11.04 -21.51
CA ASP A 332 -2.49 11.51 -22.90
C ASP A 332 -1.17 11.53 -23.66
N ALA A 333 -0.05 11.66 -22.97
CA ALA A 333 1.28 11.53 -23.56
C ALA A 333 1.64 10.09 -23.95
N ALA A 334 0.95 9.09 -23.41
CA ALA A 334 1.26 7.68 -23.66
C ALA A 334 0.91 7.23 -25.06
N VAL A 335 1.82 6.48 -25.71
CA VAL A 335 1.54 5.79 -26.97
C VAL A 335 0.54 4.66 -26.71
N LYS A 336 -0.51 4.60 -27.51
CA LYS A 336 -1.61 3.65 -27.35
C LYS A 336 -1.38 2.38 -28.16
N TYR A 337 -1.58 1.25 -27.49
CA TYR A 337 -1.48 -0.09 -28.09
C TYR A 337 -2.83 -0.83 -27.92
N PRO A 338 -3.73 -0.78 -28.93
CA PRO A 338 -4.94 -1.58 -28.87
C PRO A 338 -4.61 -3.07 -28.94
N PHE A 339 -5.47 -3.91 -28.37
CA PHE A 339 -5.38 -5.36 -28.53
C PHE A 339 -5.54 -5.72 -30.02
N ASP A 340 -4.47 -6.25 -30.60
CA ASP A 340 -4.40 -6.65 -32.00
C ASP A 340 -3.43 -7.82 -32.19
N PRO A 341 -3.90 -9.07 -32.07
CA PRO A 341 -3.06 -10.25 -32.24
C PRO A 341 -2.48 -10.40 -33.67
N ALA A 342 -3.16 -9.87 -34.69
CA ALA A 342 -2.64 -9.91 -36.06
C ALA A 342 -1.44 -8.98 -36.20
N LYS A 343 -1.53 -7.77 -35.68
CA LYS A 343 -0.41 -6.81 -35.61
C LYS A 343 0.75 -7.37 -34.78
N ALA A 344 0.47 -8.03 -33.67
CA ALA A 344 1.50 -8.67 -32.85
C ALA A 344 2.27 -9.74 -33.63
N LYS A 345 1.58 -10.63 -34.38
CA LYS A 345 2.21 -11.64 -35.22
C LYS A 345 3.04 -11.01 -36.34
N ALA A 346 2.55 -9.96 -36.99
CA ALA A 346 3.30 -9.24 -38.02
C ALA A 346 4.60 -8.64 -37.47
N LEU A 347 4.54 -7.96 -36.29
CA LEU A 347 5.71 -7.41 -35.66
C LEU A 347 6.73 -8.48 -35.25
N LEU A 348 6.28 -9.64 -34.76
CA LEU A 348 7.16 -10.77 -34.46
C LEU A 348 7.87 -11.29 -35.72
N ALA A 349 7.15 -11.43 -36.85
CA ALA A 349 7.74 -11.85 -38.10
C ALA A 349 8.78 -10.83 -38.62
N GLU A 350 8.47 -9.53 -38.57
CA GLU A 350 9.40 -8.46 -38.93
C GLU A 350 10.63 -8.41 -38.00
N ALA A 351 10.50 -8.86 -36.76
CA ALA A 351 11.60 -8.95 -35.78
C ALA A 351 12.45 -10.24 -35.99
N GLY A 352 12.11 -11.12 -36.95
CA GLY A 352 12.82 -12.38 -37.19
C GLY A 352 12.27 -13.58 -36.39
N PHE A 353 11.10 -13.47 -35.77
CA PHE A 353 10.48 -14.52 -34.96
C PHE A 353 9.10 -14.95 -35.50
N PRO A 354 8.96 -15.36 -36.81
CA PRO A 354 7.66 -15.71 -37.41
C PRO A 354 6.99 -16.90 -36.71
N ASN A 355 7.77 -17.79 -36.10
CA ASN A 355 7.28 -18.96 -35.35
C ASN A 355 7.26 -18.72 -33.80
N GLY A 356 7.52 -17.47 -33.38
CA GLY A 356 7.63 -17.10 -31.98
C GLY A 356 8.87 -17.69 -31.29
N PHE A 357 8.84 -17.72 -29.94
CA PHE A 357 9.95 -18.20 -29.12
C PHE A 357 9.46 -18.62 -27.74
N GLU A 358 10.31 -19.33 -26.99
CA GLU A 358 10.10 -19.65 -25.58
C GLU A 358 10.77 -18.59 -24.69
N ILE A 359 10.15 -18.28 -23.55
CA ILE A 359 10.68 -17.30 -22.60
C ILE A 359 10.18 -17.58 -21.19
N GLU A 360 10.98 -17.23 -20.17
CA GLU A 360 10.55 -17.30 -18.78
C GLU A 360 9.66 -16.08 -18.43
N LEU A 361 8.54 -16.33 -17.73
CA LEU A 361 7.68 -15.32 -17.12
C LEU A 361 7.69 -15.51 -15.62
N VAL A 362 8.46 -14.67 -14.93
CA VAL A 362 8.58 -14.71 -13.46
C VAL A 362 7.45 -13.90 -12.84
N THR A 363 6.88 -14.41 -11.75
CA THR A 363 5.83 -13.70 -11.02
C THR A 363 5.78 -14.10 -9.55
N TYR A 364 5.26 -13.20 -8.71
CA TYR A 364 4.78 -13.47 -7.35
C TYR A 364 3.29 -13.14 -7.20
N VAL A 365 2.66 -12.64 -8.26
CA VAL A 365 1.30 -12.10 -8.21
C VAL A 365 0.28 -13.21 -7.94
N GLN A 366 -0.70 -12.88 -7.11
CA GLN A 366 -1.87 -13.68 -6.83
C GLN A 366 -3.14 -12.87 -7.16
N PRO A 367 -4.19 -13.51 -7.62
CA PRO A 367 -4.30 -14.94 -7.96
C PRO A 367 -3.52 -15.30 -9.23
N THR A 368 -3.06 -16.55 -9.32
CA THR A 368 -2.26 -17.05 -10.46
C THR A 368 -3.00 -17.00 -11.79
N THR A 369 -4.32 -16.93 -11.76
CA THR A 369 -5.19 -16.83 -12.96
C THR A 369 -4.87 -15.61 -13.81
N TRP A 370 -4.41 -14.50 -13.20
CA TRP A 370 -4.03 -13.29 -13.96
C TRP A 370 -2.78 -13.53 -14.80
N THR A 371 -1.76 -14.18 -14.22
CA THR A 371 -0.53 -14.54 -14.97
C THR A 371 -0.81 -15.60 -16.03
N ALA A 372 -1.69 -16.57 -15.76
CA ALA A 372 -2.10 -17.57 -16.73
C ALA A 372 -2.84 -16.94 -17.94
N ALA A 373 -3.67 -15.91 -17.71
CA ALA A 373 -4.30 -15.17 -18.80
C ALA A 373 -3.28 -14.45 -19.69
N ILE A 374 -2.27 -13.80 -19.08
CA ILE A 374 -1.16 -13.18 -19.83
C ILE A 374 -0.43 -14.23 -20.67
N GLN A 375 -0.12 -15.39 -20.09
CA GLN A 375 0.51 -16.52 -20.79
C GLN A 375 -0.33 -16.95 -22.02
N ASN A 376 -1.64 -17.12 -21.85
CA ASN A 376 -2.53 -17.56 -22.93
C ASN A 376 -2.58 -16.54 -24.08
N TYR A 377 -2.65 -15.23 -23.78
CA TYR A 377 -2.62 -14.20 -24.80
C TYR A 377 -1.30 -14.20 -25.59
N LEU A 378 -0.17 -14.37 -24.91
CA LEU A 378 1.15 -14.44 -25.55
C LEU A 378 1.30 -15.72 -26.39
N GLN A 379 0.80 -16.87 -25.94
CA GLN A 379 0.79 -18.12 -26.69
C GLN A 379 0.00 -18.02 -27.98
N ALA A 380 -1.11 -17.29 -28.00
CA ALA A 380 -1.96 -17.09 -29.19
C ALA A 380 -1.23 -16.38 -30.35
N VAL A 381 -0.14 -15.66 -30.04
CA VAL A 381 0.70 -14.99 -31.05
C VAL A 381 2.05 -15.69 -31.28
N GLY A 382 2.32 -16.81 -30.60
CA GLY A 382 3.53 -17.61 -30.80
C GLY A 382 4.61 -17.40 -29.73
N ILE A 383 4.47 -16.45 -28.81
CA ILE A 383 5.36 -16.32 -27.65
C ILE A 383 4.91 -17.35 -26.62
N ARG A 384 5.79 -18.23 -26.17
CA ARG A 384 5.49 -19.35 -25.26
C ARG A 384 6.14 -19.11 -23.88
N PRO A 385 5.47 -18.36 -22.96
CA PRO A 385 6.02 -18.13 -21.64
C PRO A 385 5.97 -19.39 -20.79
N LYS A 386 7.06 -19.66 -20.07
CA LYS A 386 7.12 -20.64 -18.97
C LYS A 386 7.00 -19.89 -17.65
N ILE A 387 5.90 -20.08 -16.94
CA ILE A 387 5.65 -19.37 -15.68
C ILE A 387 6.54 -19.95 -14.58
N THR A 388 7.27 -19.07 -13.89
CA THR A 388 8.01 -19.33 -12.66
C THR A 388 7.36 -18.55 -11.52
N GLN A 389 6.52 -19.24 -10.74
CA GLN A 389 5.86 -18.65 -9.58
C GLN A 389 6.81 -18.68 -8.37
N LEU A 390 7.07 -17.53 -7.76
CA LEU A 390 7.93 -17.36 -6.59
C LEU A 390 7.19 -16.67 -5.44
N GLN A 391 7.78 -16.69 -4.25
CA GLN A 391 7.39 -15.78 -3.19
C GLN A 391 7.93 -14.37 -3.48
N VAL A 392 7.34 -13.34 -2.83
CA VAL A 392 7.66 -11.93 -3.10
C VAL A 392 9.17 -11.65 -3.01
N ALA A 393 9.81 -12.01 -1.90
CA ALA A 393 11.22 -11.67 -1.68
C ALA A 393 12.18 -12.37 -2.67
N PRO A 394 12.09 -13.68 -2.94
CA PRO A 394 12.87 -14.33 -4.00
C PRO A 394 12.64 -13.74 -5.39
N ALA A 395 11.41 -13.37 -5.74
CA ALA A 395 11.10 -12.77 -7.04
C ALA A 395 11.78 -11.41 -7.21
N ILE A 396 11.74 -10.57 -6.18
CA ILE A 396 12.41 -9.26 -6.16
C ILE A 396 13.93 -9.44 -6.24
N GLN A 397 14.51 -10.36 -5.46
CA GLN A 397 15.96 -10.59 -5.52
C GLN A 397 16.41 -11.08 -6.91
N LYS A 398 15.62 -11.97 -7.55
CA LYS A 398 15.88 -12.42 -8.92
C LYS A 398 15.82 -11.25 -9.91
N ALA A 399 14.83 -10.35 -9.75
CA ALA A 399 14.71 -9.12 -10.55
C ALA A 399 15.94 -8.21 -10.36
N TRP A 400 16.38 -7.99 -9.13
CA TRP A 400 17.54 -7.12 -8.86
C TRP A 400 18.85 -7.64 -9.45
N ARG A 401 19.01 -8.96 -9.56
CA ARG A 401 20.15 -9.57 -10.27
C ARG A 401 20.05 -9.47 -11.80
N GLY A 402 18.90 -9.01 -12.33
CA GLY A 402 18.68 -8.88 -13.78
C GLY A 402 18.26 -10.17 -14.47
N GLU A 403 17.83 -11.18 -13.73
CA GLU A 403 17.57 -12.53 -14.25
C GLU A 403 16.15 -12.76 -14.78
N ASN A 404 15.29 -11.72 -14.80
CA ASN A 404 13.89 -11.84 -15.23
C ASN A 404 13.72 -11.30 -16.65
N PRO A 405 13.52 -12.11 -17.68
CA PRO A 405 13.26 -11.61 -19.04
C PRO A 405 11.86 -10.96 -19.11
N LEU A 406 10.82 -11.63 -18.62
CA LEU A 406 9.49 -11.07 -18.38
C LEU A 406 9.16 -11.19 -16.90
N TYR A 407 8.61 -10.11 -16.32
CA TYR A 407 8.27 -10.08 -14.90
C TYR A 407 6.89 -9.47 -14.67
N HIS A 408 5.94 -10.31 -14.25
CA HIS A 408 4.62 -9.84 -13.83
C HIS A 408 4.66 -9.49 -12.34
N GLY A 409 4.54 -8.20 -12.05
CA GLY A 409 4.61 -7.65 -10.71
C GLY A 409 3.48 -6.66 -10.42
N SER A 410 3.51 -6.07 -9.22
CA SER A 410 2.62 -4.98 -8.85
C SER A 410 3.36 -3.87 -8.10
N TRP A 411 2.89 -2.64 -8.24
CA TRP A 411 3.48 -1.49 -7.57
C TRP A 411 2.41 -0.54 -7.03
N GLY A 412 2.48 -0.21 -5.75
CA GLY A 412 1.52 0.67 -5.05
C GLY A 412 2.10 2.01 -4.60
N SER A 413 3.33 2.37 -5.00
CA SER A 413 4.00 3.66 -4.72
C SER A 413 4.01 4.05 -3.23
N TYR A 414 3.87 3.10 -2.30
CA TYR A 414 3.63 3.36 -0.86
C TYR A 414 2.48 4.37 -0.63
N SER A 415 1.54 4.44 -1.55
CA SER A 415 0.44 5.41 -1.62
C SER A 415 0.88 6.88 -1.82
N ILE A 416 2.10 7.13 -2.21
CA ILE A 416 2.61 8.45 -2.57
C ILE A 416 1.94 8.90 -3.87
N ASN A 417 1.26 10.06 -3.84
CA ASN A 417 0.51 10.58 -4.98
C ASN A 417 1.38 11.38 -5.95
N ASP A 418 2.56 10.86 -6.27
CA ASP A 418 3.53 11.47 -7.17
C ASP A 418 4.30 10.37 -7.91
N VAL A 419 4.52 10.51 -9.22
CA VAL A 419 5.26 9.52 -10.02
C VAL A 419 6.73 9.39 -9.63
N SER A 420 7.27 10.31 -8.85
CA SER A 420 8.61 10.18 -8.28
C SER A 420 8.76 8.99 -7.31
N ALA A 421 7.64 8.38 -6.90
CA ALA A 421 7.65 7.14 -6.11
C ALA A 421 7.70 5.85 -6.97
N ILE A 422 7.55 5.94 -8.28
CA ILE A 422 7.62 4.79 -9.19
C ILE A 422 8.71 4.97 -10.27
N PHE A 423 8.77 6.11 -10.94
CA PHE A 423 9.66 6.27 -12.10
C PHE A 423 11.14 6.13 -11.76
N PRO A 424 11.70 6.72 -10.68
CA PRO A 424 13.09 6.49 -10.32
C PRO A 424 13.40 5.03 -9.95
N VAL A 425 12.42 4.30 -9.42
CA VAL A 425 12.59 2.87 -9.11
C VAL A 425 12.64 2.04 -10.38
N MET A 426 11.72 2.24 -11.30
CA MET A 426 11.57 1.40 -12.50
C MET A 426 12.49 1.83 -13.65
N TYR A 427 12.94 3.10 -13.68
CA TYR A 427 13.67 3.68 -14.83
C TYR A 427 14.87 4.56 -14.42
N GLY A 428 15.12 4.77 -13.13
CA GLY A 428 16.21 5.63 -12.69
C GLY A 428 17.58 5.01 -12.93
N ALA A 429 18.58 5.85 -13.15
CA ALA A 429 19.97 5.44 -13.27
C ALA A 429 20.43 4.67 -12.02
N GLY A 430 21.07 3.54 -12.22
CA GLY A 430 21.56 2.69 -11.13
C GLY A 430 20.51 1.87 -10.40
N SER A 431 19.22 2.01 -10.72
CA SER A 431 18.19 1.17 -10.11
C SER A 431 18.30 -0.29 -10.58
N ASN A 432 18.17 -1.21 -9.63
CA ASN A 432 18.14 -2.65 -9.93
C ASN A 432 16.85 -3.09 -10.61
N ASP A 433 15.78 -2.32 -10.52
CA ASP A 433 14.50 -2.59 -11.18
C ASP A 433 14.44 -1.98 -12.59
N ASN A 434 15.45 -1.19 -13.00
CA ASN A 434 15.54 -0.61 -14.34
C ASN A 434 15.99 -1.67 -15.37
N TYR A 435 15.03 -2.18 -16.11
CA TYR A 435 15.22 -3.13 -17.21
C TYR A 435 15.28 -2.49 -18.60
N SER A 436 15.11 -1.16 -18.69
CA SER A 436 15.27 -0.40 -19.93
C SER A 436 16.72 0.06 -20.14
N ARG A 437 17.36 0.58 -19.07
CA ARG A 437 18.68 1.21 -19.07
C ARG A 437 18.89 2.19 -20.22
N ASP A 438 17.83 2.95 -20.51
CA ASP A 438 17.82 3.98 -21.54
C ASP A 438 18.28 5.31 -20.94
N PRO A 439 19.46 5.87 -21.36
CA PRO A 439 19.99 7.09 -20.76
C PRO A 439 19.10 8.33 -20.96
N GLU A 440 18.34 8.39 -22.06
CA GLU A 440 17.41 9.48 -22.32
C GLU A 440 16.24 9.43 -21.34
N LEU A 441 15.69 8.22 -21.12
CA LEU A 441 14.62 8.01 -20.15
C LEU A 441 15.08 8.27 -18.72
N GLU A 442 16.26 7.78 -18.36
CA GLU A 442 16.88 8.03 -17.04
C GLU A 442 17.03 9.53 -16.76
N LYS A 443 17.47 10.29 -17.78
CA LYS A 443 17.59 11.75 -17.68
C LYS A 443 16.22 12.42 -17.48
N LEU A 444 15.23 12.10 -18.29
CA LEU A 444 13.88 12.68 -18.18
C LEU A 444 13.25 12.41 -16.80
N VAL A 445 13.43 11.19 -16.27
CA VAL A 445 12.96 10.84 -14.92
C VAL A 445 13.70 11.64 -13.85
N ALA A 446 15.00 11.82 -14.00
CA ALA A 446 15.81 12.63 -13.09
C ALA A 446 15.40 14.11 -13.12
N ASP A 447 15.23 14.69 -14.31
CA ASP A 447 14.81 16.08 -14.51
C ASP A 447 13.45 16.35 -13.85
N GLY A 448 12.48 15.45 -14.00
CA GLY A 448 11.16 15.54 -13.35
C GLY A 448 11.22 15.48 -11.82
N GLY A 449 12.22 14.77 -11.28
CA GLY A 449 12.45 14.68 -9.83
C GLY A 449 13.29 15.83 -9.25
N ALA A 450 14.00 16.59 -10.08
CA ALA A 450 14.98 17.60 -9.65
C ALA A 450 14.43 19.04 -9.57
N SER A 451 13.26 19.31 -10.13
CA SER A 451 12.65 20.64 -10.12
C SER A 451 11.56 20.76 -9.06
N SER A 452 11.45 21.91 -8.40
CA SER A 452 10.29 22.28 -7.56
C SER A 452 9.16 22.91 -8.37
N ASP A 453 9.41 23.32 -9.62
CA ASP A 453 8.39 23.89 -10.51
C ASP A 453 7.47 22.77 -11.06
N PRO A 454 6.18 22.76 -10.74
CA PRO A 454 5.25 21.72 -11.19
C PRO A 454 5.06 21.67 -12.72
N VAL A 455 5.28 22.76 -13.43
CA VAL A 455 5.19 22.81 -14.90
C VAL A 455 6.38 22.07 -15.52
N VAL A 456 7.60 22.40 -15.08
CA VAL A 456 8.83 21.73 -15.52
C VAL A 456 8.76 20.23 -15.23
N ARG A 457 8.30 19.85 -14.04
CA ARG A 457 8.12 18.45 -13.66
C ARG A 457 7.16 17.70 -14.57
N LYS A 458 5.96 18.28 -14.81
CA LYS A 458 4.96 17.68 -15.69
C LYS A 458 5.50 17.50 -17.11
N GLN A 459 6.20 18.49 -17.66
CA GLN A 459 6.79 18.39 -18.99
C GLN A 459 7.80 17.23 -19.08
N ALA A 460 8.70 17.14 -18.12
CA ALA A 460 9.70 16.07 -18.07
C ALA A 460 9.04 14.68 -17.95
N TYR A 461 8.05 14.53 -17.07
CA TYR A 461 7.34 13.27 -16.88
C TYR A 461 6.46 12.90 -18.09
N SER A 462 5.82 13.87 -18.76
CA SER A 462 5.08 13.62 -20.01
C SER A 462 6.02 13.12 -21.11
N ALA A 463 7.20 13.73 -21.26
CA ALA A 463 8.23 13.26 -22.20
C ALA A 463 8.73 11.85 -21.84
N ALA A 464 8.95 11.58 -20.55
CA ALA A 464 9.34 10.25 -20.08
C ALA A 464 8.26 9.21 -20.40
N ILE A 465 6.98 9.50 -20.14
CA ILE A 465 5.84 8.60 -20.43
C ILE A 465 5.76 8.32 -21.93
N LYS A 466 5.89 9.35 -22.77
CA LYS A 466 5.90 9.17 -24.23
C LYS A 466 7.03 8.22 -24.66
N LEU A 467 8.24 8.46 -24.18
CA LEU A 467 9.42 7.64 -24.55
C LEU A 467 9.27 6.18 -24.06
N MET A 468 8.93 5.98 -22.78
CA MET A 468 8.83 4.62 -22.23
C MET A 468 7.71 3.79 -22.87
N THR A 469 6.62 4.44 -23.30
CA THR A 469 5.52 3.76 -23.98
C THR A 469 5.83 3.54 -25.46
N ASP A 470 6.48 4.49 -26.17
CA ASP A 470 6.96 4.28 -27.53
C ASP A 470 7.92 3.09 -27.64
N LYS A 471 8.86 3.00 -26.70
CA LYS A 471 9.83 1.90 -26.61
C LYS A 471 9.25 0.62 -26.02
N ALA A 472 8.00 0.65 -25.52
CA ALA A 472 7.27 -0.47 -24.91
C ALA A 472 8.07 -1.18 -23.81
N TYR A 473 8.65 -0.43 -22.86
CA TYR A 473 9.54 -0.98 -21.83
C TYR A 473 8.79 -1.70 -20.71
N TRP A 474 7.64 -1.19 -20.28
CA TRP A 474 6.93 -1.66 -19.10
C TRP A 474 5.41 -1.52 -19.33
N LEU A 475 4.74 -2.64 -19.51
CA LEU A 475 3.33 -2.68 -19.85
C LEU A 475 2.45 -2.54 -18.61
N PRO A 476 1.74 -1.43 -18.42
CA PRO A 476 0.72 -1.35 -17.39
C PRO A 476 -0.45 -2.26 -17.76
N LEU A 477 -0.85 -3.14 -16.85
CA LEU A 477 -1.85 -4.16 -17.13
C LEU A 477 -3.25 -3.70 -16.67
N PHE A 478 -3.38 -3.45 -15.38
CA PHE A 478 -4.65 -3.09 -14.73
C PHE A 478 -4.39 -2.43 -13.39
N THR A 479 -5.38 -1.69 -12.88
CA THR A 479 -5.39 -1.22 -11.50
C THR A 479 -5.92 -2.32 -10.58
N TYR A 480 -5.34 -2.45 -9.39
CA TYR A 480 -5.84 -3.39 -8.37
C TYR A 480 -7.13 -2.88 -7.75
N VAL A 481 -7.92 -3.81 -7.27
CA VAL A 481 -9.14 -3.54 -6.52
C VAL A 481 -9.04 -4.24 -5.17
N ASN A 482 -9.14 -3.45 -4.10
CA ASN A 482 -9.29 -4.00 -2.76
C ASN A 482 -10.77 -4.23 -2.47
N THR A 483 -11.08 -5.40 -1.95
CA THR A 483 -12.44 -5.74 -1.54
C THR A 483 -12.49 -5.82 -0.02
N TYR A 484 -13.34 -5.00 0.57
CA TYR A 484 -13.60 -4.93 2.01
C TYR A 484 -14.92 -5.58 2.31
N ALA A 485 -14.97 -6.45 3.32
CA ALA A 485 -16.21 -7.06 3.79
C ALA A 485 -16.43 -6.74 5.27
N PHE A 486 -17.58 -6.20 5.61
CA PHE A 486 -17.85 -5.72 6.96
C PHE A 486 -19.36 -5.68 7.29
N SER A 487 -19.65 -5.46 8.57
CA SER A 487 -21.02 -5.30 9.08
C SER A 487 -21.72 -4.12 8.41
N LYS A 488 -22.96 -4.28 7.96
CA LYS A 488 -23.79 -3.16 7.45
C LYS A 488 -24.04 -2.06 8.47
N GLN A 489 -23.92 -2.36 9.77
CA GLN A 489 -24.04 -1.36 10.84
C GLN A 489 -22.79 -0.50 11.01
N LEU A 490 -21.69 -0.82 10.32
CA LEU A 490 -20.46 -0.06 10.34
C LEU A 490 -20.47 0.97 9.18
N ASP A 491 -20.49 2.25 9.50
CA ASP A 491 -20.16 3.31 8.54
C ASP A 491 -18.64 3.32 8.38
N PHE A 492 -18.17 2.72 7.30
CA PHE A 492 -16.75 2.62 6.96
C PHE A 492 -16.54 3.10 5.53
N LYS A 493 -15.57 4.00 5.35
CA LYS A 493 -15.22 4.57 4.04
C LYS A 493 -13.95 3.94 3.49
N THR A 494 -13.97 3.64 2.20
CA THR A 494 -12.83 3.13 1.44
C THR A 494 -12.18 4.25 0.63
N PHE A 495 -10.86 4.16 0.43
CA PHE A 495 -10.08 5.16 -0.30
C PHE A 495 -9.09 4.46 -1.25
N PRO A 496 -8.70 5.12 -2.36
CA PRO A 496 -7.82 4.49 -3.36
C PRO A 496 -6.38 4.27 -2.90
N ASP A 497 -5.96 4.87 -1.81
CA ASP A 497 -4.60 4.74 -1.28
C ASP A 497 -4.33 3.47 -0.44
N GLU A 498 -5.27 2.52 -0.43
CA GLU A 498 -5.17 1.24 0.29
C GLU A 498 -4.98 1.38 1.83
N LEU A 499 -5.44 2.48 2.41
CA LEU A 499 -5.31 2.71 3.85
C LEU A 499 -6.68 2.80 4.53
N PRO A 500 -7.18 1.71 5.12
CA PRO A 500 -8.31 1.74 6.03
C PRO A 500 -8.09 2.72 7.18
N ARG A 501 -9.01 3.70 7.29
CA ARG A 501 -8.96 4.73 8.33
C ARG A 501 -10.00 4.44 9.38
N PHE A 502 -9.69 3.52 10.28
CA PHE A 502 -10.61 3.10 11.34
C PHE A 502 -10.97 4.22 12.31
N TYR A 503 -10.13 5.27 12.40
CA TYR A 503 -10.45 6.47 13.17
C TYR A 503 -11.62 7.28 12.58
N LEU A 504 -12.02 7.05 11.32
CA LEU A 504 -13.21 7.63 10.70
C LEU A 504 -14.44 6.73 10.82
N ALA A 505 -14.26 5.48 11.23
CA ALA A 505 -15.36 4.52 11.33
C ALA A 505 -16.27 4.83 12.51
N LYS A 506 -17.55 4.53 12.36
CA LYS A 506 -18.53 4.65 13.44
C LYS A 506 -19.64 3.59 13.29
N TRP A 507 -20.22 3.17 14.40
CA TRP A 507 -21.42 2.36 14.40
C TRP A 507 -22.63 3.24 14.11
N GLN A 508 -23.57 2.70 13.29
CA GLN A 508 -24.87 3.30 13.01
C GLN A 508 -25.88 2.94 14.08
#